data_1e6de64ce8bdcfb039fb786d023db62f
#
_entry.id   1e6de64ce8bdcfb039fb786d023db62f
#
_cell.length_a   1.000
_cell.length_b   1.000
_cell.length_c   1.000
_cell.angle_alpha   90.00
_cell.angle_beta   90.00
_cell.angle_gamma   90.00
#
_symmetry.space_group_name_H-M   'P 1'
#
loop_
_entity.id
_entity.type
_entity.pdbx_description
1 polymer ?
#
loop_
_entity_poly.entity_id
_entity_poly.type
_entity_poly.pdbx_seq_one_letter_code
_entity_poly.pdbx_strand_id
1 'polypeptide(L)'
;MAELEKKRLTVALWNHPGATGIVGDLRKTWPEVVRCYREQAGSERLALLAACPPCQGMSSAKGRRGLMEDADSGMIDERNLLVLPIAEVAWALRPRVIVVENVPAFLQRKVRHPRNQQPISAARLLVEYLAPEYAVFPFSVDLCDYGVPQTRKRSFLTFVHRDEPGLRLLLEHGLAPYPAPTHAADHGGRPPITLKEALKALNKTLKLRPLTAKSIGKAKDPKHPLHEVPVWDYERYQMVATIPPNSGATAWENNECPNPDCAHIETDGEAAVCSVCHQPLRRPIMAGAEGRWRLIKGFRTSSYKRMDPNQPAATITTATGHVGSHSTIHPSAARVLSTLECAHLQTFPIDFVWRNAIQRWGHTNVRAMIGEAVPPRFTCLHGLALRGILTNVWNIQPIHVEDVRCRVAKRRLFSAPPEVRLIPGRRSPNLINAPV
;
A
#
# COMPACT_ATOMS: atom_id res chain seq x y z
N MET A 1 -8.75 -17.61 7.30
CA MET A 1 -8.78 -16.23 6.78
C MET A 1 -10.16 -15.65 6.97
N ALA A 2 -10.31 -14.40 7.40
CA ALA A 2 -11.59 -13.71 7.52
C ALA A 2 -11.59 -12.44 6.66
N GLU A 3 -12.62 -12.23 5.85
CA GLU A 3 -12.73 -11.09 4.92
C GLU A 3 -14.19 -10.73 4.68
N LEU A 4 -14.49 -9.43 4.67
CA LEU A 4 -15.85 -8.93 4.42
C LEU A 4 -16.30 -9.20 2.97
N GLU A 5 -15.40 -8.98 2.01
CA GLU A 5 -15.67 -9.06 0.58
C GLU A 5 -15.41 -10.48 0.05
N LYS A 6 -16.48 -11.24 -0.21
CA LYS A 6 -16.39 -12.62 -0.73
C LYS A 6 -15.45 -12.77 -1.92
N LYS A 7 -15.41 -11.80 -2.85
CA LYS A 7 -14.53 -11.84 -4.03
C LYS A 7 -13.04 -11.81 -3.65
N ARG A 8 -12.64 -11.03 -2.64
CA ARG A 8 -11.25 -10.96 -2.15
C ARG A 8 -10.85 -12.26 -1.49
N LEU A 9 -11.70 -12.79 -0.61
CA LEU A 9 -11.47 -14.07 0.04
C LEU A 9 -11.35 -15.20 -0.98
N THR A 10 -12.20 -15.20 -2.01
CA THR A 10 -12.15 -16.23 -3.08
C THR A 10 -10.80 -16.21 -3.81
N VAL A 11 -10.27 -15.03 -4.15
CA VAL A 11 -8.93 -14.92 -4.78
C VAL A 11 -7.83 -15.41 -3.83
N ALA A 12 -7.91 -15.06 -2.55
CA ALA A 12 -6.95 -15.52 -1.56
C ALA A 12 -6.97 -17.06 -1.45
N LEU A 13 -8.13 -17.68 -1.40
CA LEU A 13 -8.27 -19.15 -1.31
C LEU A 13 -7.78 -19.86 -2.58
N TRP A 14 -7.93 -19.27 -3.77
CA TRP A 14 -7.35 -19.87 -4.99
C TRP A 14 -5.83 -19.94 -4.95
N ASN A 15 -5.18 -19.01 -4.24
CA ASN A 15 -3.74 -18.97 -4.08
C ASN A 15 -3.25 -19.69 -2.81
N HIS A 16 -4.16 -20.05 -1.92
CA HIS A 16 -3.89 -20.75 -0.66
C HIS A 16 -4.91 -21.87 -0.43
N PRO A 17 -4.85 -22.96 -1.21
CA PRO A 17 -5.90 -23.99 -1.21
C PRO A 17 -6.06 -24.73 0.12
N GLY A 18 -5.03 -24.73 0.97
CA GLY A 18 -5.10 -25.31 2.33
C GLY A 18 -5.72 -24.38 3.39
N ALA A 19 -6.14 -23.16 3.01
CA ALA A 19 -6.68 -22.20 3.98
C ALA A 19 -8.21 -22.30 4.08
N THR A 20 -8.74 -22.12 5.30
CA THR A 20 -10.16 -21.96 5.55
C THR A 20 -10.57 -20.50 5.48
N GLY A 21 -11.68 -20.19 4.81
CA GLY A 21 -12.21 -18.85 4.61
C GLY A 21 -13.53 -18.60 5.31
N ILE A 22 -13.64 -17.46 6.00
CA ILE A 22 -14.85 -16.97 6.65
C ILE A 22 -15.22 -15.64 6.02
N VAL A 23 -16.42 -15.53 5.42
CA VAL A 23 -16.93 -14.29 4.83
C VAL A 23 -17.80 -13.57 5.85
N GLY A 24 -17.50 -12.32 6.12
CA GLY A 24 -18.36 -11.48 6.97
C GLY A 24 -17.62 -10.37 7.71
N ASP A 25 -18.41 -9.54 8.37
CA ASP A 25 -17.91 -8.48 9.23
C ASP A 25 -17.27 -9.07 10.48
N LEU A 26 -15.98 -8.80 10.68
CA LEU A 26 -15.22 -9.35 11.79
C LEU A 26 -15.80 -8.97 13.17
N ARG A 27 -16.56 -7.87 13.28
CA ARG A 27 -17.30 -7.52 14.50
C ARG A 27 -18.29 -8.61 14.93
N LYS A 28 -18.79 -9.38 13.96
CA LYS A 28 -19.77 -10.47 14.16
C LYS A 28 -19.14 -11.86 14.05
N THR A 29 -18.14 -11.99 13.17
CA THR A 29 -17.55 -13.29 12.81
C THR A 29 -16.31 -13.67 13.61
N TRP A 30 -15.78 -12.79 14.46
CA TRP A 30 -14.60 -13.13 15.27
C TRP A 30 -14.77 -14.41 16.13
N PRO A 31 -15.94 -14.71 16.75
CA PRO A 31 -16.10 -15.96 17.49
C PRO A 31 -16.00 -17.20 16.59
N GLU A 32 -16.50 -17.10 15.35
CA GLU A 32 -16.37 -18.16 14.36
C GLU A 32 -14.91 -18.37 13.93
N VAL A 33 -14.14 -17.28 13.77
CA VAL A 33 -12.70 -17.34 13.50
C VAL A 33 -11.98 -18.12 14.61
N VAL A 34 -12.28 -17.81 15.86
CA VAL A 34 -11.69 -18.48 17.04
C VAL A 34 -12.09 -19.96 17.07
N ARG A 35 -13.38 -20.27 16.88
CA ARG A 35 -13.88 -21.64 16.85
C ARG A 35 -13.20 -22.46 15.75
N CYS A 36 -13.20 -21.94 14.53
CA CYS A 36 -12.62 -22.60 13.37
C CYS A 36 -11.11 -22.88 13.56
N TYR A 37 -10.37 -21.94 14.16
CA TYR A 37 -8.95 -22.16 14.47
C TYR A 37 -8.78 -23.29 15.49
N ARG A 38 -9.54 -23.28 16.59
CA ARG A 38 -9.45 -24.30 17.64
C ARG A 38 -9.81 -25.70 17.15
N GLU A 39 -10.81 -25.80 16.27
CA GLU A 39 -11.20 -27.07 15.64
C GLU A 39 -10.08 -27.67 14.76
N GLN A 40 -9.30 -26.82 14.09
CA GLN A 40 -8.21 -27.25 13.19
C GLN A 40 -6.89 -27.47 13.91
N ALA A 41 -6.55 -26.61 14.85
CA ALA A 41 -5.23 -26.58 15.50
C ALA A 41 -5.22 -27.29 16.86
N GLY A 42 -6.38 -27.67 17.41
CA GLY A 42 -6.48 -28.30 18.73
C GLY A 42 -5.90 -27.39 19.82
N SER A 43 -4.90 -27.87 20.52
CA SER A 43 -4.20 -27.14 21.59
C SER A 43 -3.02 -26.31 21.09
N GLU A 44 -2.68 -26.34 19.80
CA GLU A 44 -1.57 -25.56 19.26
C GLU A 44 -1.85 -24.07 19.37
N ARG A 45 -0.85 -23.34 19.85
CA ARG A 45 -0.91 -21.89 19.95
C ARG A 45 -0.71 -21.25 18.59
N LEU A 46 -1.55 -20.29 18.23
CA LEU A 46 -1.44 -19.56 16.96
C LEU A 46 -0.08 -18.85 16.86
N ALA A 47 0.71 -19.20 15.85
CA ALA A 47 2.03 -18.62 15.65
C ALA A 47 1.95 -17.13 15.27
N LEU A 48 1.08 -16.79 14.32
CA LEU A 48 0.95 -15.43 13.79
C LEU A 48 -0.52 -15.06 13.54
N LEU A 49 -0.97 -13.96 14.12
CA LEU A 49 -2.20 -13.26 13.75
C LEU A 49 -1.83 -12.04 12.90
N ALA A 50 -2.14 -12.06 11.60
CA ALA A 50 -1.94 -10.92 10.71
C ALA A 50 -3.29 -10.24 10.42
N ALA A 51 -3.34 -8.91 10.53
CA ALA A 51 -4.55 -8.13 10.31
C ALA A 51 -4.26 -6.83 9.55
N CYS A 52 -5.15 -6.49 8.60
CA CYS A 52 -5.11 -5.24 7.85
C CYS A 52 -6.49 -4.56 7.97
N PRO A 53 -6.79 -3.89 9.09
CA PRO A 53 -8.08 -3.21 9.27
C PRO A 53 -8.25 -2.09 8.24
N PRO A 54 -9.50 -1.72 7.87
CA PRO A 54 -9.76 -0.73 6.83
C PRO A 54 -9.07 0.61 7.09
N CYS A 55 -8.39 1.13 6.06
CA CYS A 55 -7.73 2.44 6.08
C CYS A 55 -8.56 3.56 5.43
N GLN A 56 -9.76 3.26 4.92
CA GLN A 56 -10.55 4.20 4.10
C GLN A 56 -10.93 5.48 4.85
N GLY A 57 -11.18 5.42 6.16
CA GLY A 57 -11.37 6.60 7.03
C GLY A 57 -10.09 7.39 7.33
N MET A 58 -8.91 6.82 7.03
CA MET A 58 -7.60 7.34 7.45
C MET A 58 -6.70 7.72 6.28
N SER A 59 -7.03 7.28 5.05
CA SER A 59 -6.18 7.46 3.86
C SER A 59 -6.08 8.92 3.43
N SER A 60 -4.88 9.28 2.95
CA SER A 60 -4.60 10.60 2.36
C SER A 60 -5.30 10.86 1.04
N ALA A 61 -5.89 9.86 0.44
CA ALA A 61 -6.57 9.96 -0.85
C ALA A 61 -8.00 10.55 -0.78
N LYS A 62 -8.53 10.86 0.41
CA LYS A 62 -9.81 11.59 0.52
C LYS A 62 -9.63 13.05 0.11
N GLY A 63 -10.35 13.49 -0.92
CA GLY A 63 -10.26 14.82 -1.55
C GLY A 63 -10.75 16.02 -0.72
N ARG A 64 -11.06 15.84 0.57
CA ARG A 64 -11.54 16.90 1.48
C ARG A 64 -10.55 17.16 2.63
N ARG A 65 -9.27 17.13 2.36
CA ARG A 65 -8.27 17.48 3.36
C ARG A 65 -8.16 18.97 3.56
N GLY A 66 -8.08 19.36 4.84
CA GLY A 66 -7.82 20.74 5.25
C GLY A 66 -9.02 21.50 5.77
N LEU A 67 -10.23 20.92 5.81
CA LEU A 67 -11.34 21.47 6.55
C LEU A 67 -11.26 20.99 8.02
N MET A 68 -11.53 21.87 8.98
CA MET A 68 -11.51 21.55 10.43
C MET A 68 -12.40 20.36 10.79
N GLU A 69 -13.43 20.10 9.98
CA GLU A 69 -14.31 18.91 10.04
C GLU A 69 -13.58 17.57 9.81
N ASP A 70 -12.36 17.57 9.23
CA ASP A 70 -11.63 16.33 8.90
C ASP A 70 -10.98 15.68 10.13
N ALA A 71 -10.69 16.45 11.19
CA ALA A 71 -10.19 15.91 12.46
C ALA A 71 -11.29 15.12 13.20
N ASP A 72 -12.54 15.58 13.11
CA ASP A 72 -13.69 14.97 13.76
C ASP A 72 -14.33 13.86 12.92
N SER A 73 -14.24 13.92 11.58
CA SER A 73 -14.76 12.88 10.69
C SER A 73 -14.11 11.51 10.92
N GLY A 74 -12.84 11.48 11.37
CA GLY A 74 -12.14 10.28 11.77
C GLY A 74 -12.70 9.65 13.06
N MET A 75 -13.24 10.44 13.97
CA MET A 75 -13.82 9.96 15.23
C MET A 75 -15.23 9.38 15.06
N ILE A 76 -15.92 9.72 13.97
CA ILE A 76 -17.29 9.25 13.67
C ILE A 76 -17.28 7.99 12.81
N ASP A 77 -16.18 7.72 12.11
CA ASP A 77 -16.09 6.53 11.22
C ASP A 77 -15.88 5.25 12.05
N GLU A 78 -16.96 4.51 12.28
CA GLU A 78 -16.97 3.24 13.02
C GLU A 78 -15.98 2.20 12.48
N ARG A 79 -15.59 2.30 11.19
CA ARG A 79 -14.60 1.41 10.59
C ARG A 79 -13.24 1.51 11.27
N ASN A 80 -12.95 2.66 11.86
CA ASN A 80 -11.70 2.87 12.60
C ASN A 80 -11.63 2.07 13.91
N LEU A 81 -12.79 1.60 14.43
CA LEU A 81 -12.90 0.72 15.59
C LEU A 81 -12.75 -0.77 15.25
N LEU A 82 -12.55 -1.13 13.98
CA LEU A 82 -12.31 -2.52 13.56
C LEU A 82 -10.97 -3.11 14.07
N VAL A 83 -10.21 -2.33 14.83
CA VAL A 83 -9.08 -2.81 15.62
C VAL A 83 -9.53 -3.63 16.85
N LEU A 84 -10.75 -3.38 17.37
CA LEU A 84 -11.26 -4.09 18.57
C LEU A 84 -11.50 -5.59 18.33
N PRO A 85 -12.17 -6.02 17.25
CA PRO A 85 -12.28 -7.45 16.94
C PRO A 85 -10.92 -8.16 16.79
N ILE A 86 -9.86 -7.44 16.41
CA ILE A 86 -8.50 -8.00 16.40
C ILE A 86 -8.05 -8.32 17.83
N ALA A 87 -8.32 -7.43 18.79
CA ALA A 87 -8.01 -7.66 20.19
C ALA A 87 -8.80 -8.84 20.77
N GLU A 88 -10.09 -8.99 20.41
CA GLU A 88 -10.93 -10.13 20.84
C GLU A 88 -10.35 -11.47 20.36
N VAL A 89 -9.98 -11.55 19.07
CA VAL A 89 -9.32 -12.74 18.54
C VAL A 89 -7.98 -12.99 19.22
N ALA A 90 -7.21 -11.93 19.48
CA ALA A 90 -5.91 -12.03 20.15
C ALA A 90 -6.05 -12.54 21.59
N TRP A 91 -7.01 -12.06 22.35
CA TRP A 91 -7.26 -12.57 23.71
C TRP A 91 -7.74 -14.03 23.71
N ALA A 92 -8.62 -14.39 22.78
CA ALA A 92 -9.14 -15.74 22.70
C ALA A 92 -8.09 -16.79 22.27
N LEU A 93 -7.17 -16.43 21.35
CA LEU A 93 -6.19 -17.36 20.79
C LEU A 93 -4.77 -17.17 21.36
N ARG A 94 -4.48 -16.05 21.99
CA ARG A 94 -3.16 -15.70 22.54
C ARG A 94 -2.01 -15.97 21.57
N PRO A 95 -2.06 -15.41 20.32
CA PRO A 95 -1.05 -15.68 19.31
C PRO A 95 0.35 -15.33 19.83
N ARG A 96 1.36 -16.05 19.34
CA ARG A 96 2.75 -15.79 19.69
C ARG A 96 3.22 -14.42 19.16
N VAL A 97 2.77 -14.06 17.94
CA VAL A 97 3.02 -12.75 17.33
C VAL A 97 1.74 -12.22 16.69
N ILE A 98 1.52 -10.89 16.78
CA ILE A 98 0.44 -10.20 16.06
C ILE A 98 1.07 -9.13 15.18
N VAL A 99 0.64 -9.04 13.92
CA VAL A 99 1.04 -7.97 12.99
C VAL A 99 -0.21 -7.24 12.52
N VAL A 100 -0.25 -5.93 12.74
CA VAL A 100 -1.31 -5.07 12.21
C VAL A 100 -0.69 -4.08 11.23
N GLU A 101 -1.12 -4.15 9.97
CA GLU A 101 -0.69 -3.23 8.90
C GLU A 101 -1.74 -2.17 8.67
N ASN A 102 -1.28 -0.95 8.36
CA ASN A 102 -2.14 0.15 7.92
C ASN A 102 -1.33 1.26 7.21
N VAL A 103 -2.02 2.34 6.79
CA VAL A 103 -1.36 3.57 6.33
C VAL A 103 -0.74 4.33 7.51
N PRO A 104 0.32 5.17 7.31
CA PRO A 104 0.99 5.89 8.40
C PRO A 104 0.07 6.75 9.26
N ALA A 105 -1.03 7.25 8.70
CA ALA A 105 -2.04 8.03 9.43
C ALA A 105 -2.73 7.22 10.54
N PHE A 106 -2.75 5.90 10.48
CA PHE A 106 -3.32 5.02 11.50
C PHE A 106 -2.70 5.25 12.88
N LEU A 107 -1.42 5.52 12.95
CA LEU A 107 -0.71 5.77 14.21
C LEU A 107 -1.19 7.03 14.94
N GLN A 108 -1.83 7.96 14.22
CA GLN A 108 -2.24 9.28 14.74
C GLN A 108 -3.73 9.53 14.69
N ARG A 109 -4.46 8.85 13.77
CA ARG A 109 -5.88 9.10 13.54
C ARG A 109 -6.69 8.76 14.78
N LYS A 110 -7.42 9.75 15.28
CA LYS A 110 -8.21 9.65 16.51
C LYS A 110 -9.53 8.92 16.25
N VAL A 111 -9.91 8.14 17.23
CA VAL A 111 -11.22 7.49 17.40
C VAL A 111 -11.75 7.84 18.79
N ARG A 112 -13.05 7.65 19.03
CA ARG A 112 -13.61 7.73 20.39
C ARG A 112 -13.31 6.43 21.13
N HIS A 113 -12.68 6.56 22.31
CA HIS A 113 -12.44 5.41 23.15
C HIS A 113 -13.78 4.82 23.63
N PRO A 114 -14.04 3.51 23.51
CA PRO A 114 -15.35 2.92 23.81
C PRO A 114 -15.82 3.12 25.26
N ARG A 115 -14.89 3.14 26.22
CA ARG A 115 -15.23 3.23 27.65
C ARG A 115 -15.44 4.66 28.13
N ASN A 116 -14.61 5.62 27.75
CA ASN A 116 -14.61 6.98 28.31
C ASN A 116 -14.87 8.09 27.28
N GLN A 117 -15.11 7.71 26.01
CA GLN A 117 -15.41 8.61 24.89
C GLN A 117 -14.30 9.65 24.57
N GLN A 118 -13.13 9.54 25.22
CA GLN A 118 -12.02 10.45 24.97
C GLN A 118 -11.33 10.15 23.64
N PRO A 119 -10.82 11.17 22.93
CA PRO A 119 -10.07 10.99 21.70
C PRO A 119 -8.76 10.22 21.94
N ILE A 120 -8.59 9.08 21.26
CA ILE A 120 -7.39 8.24 21.29
C ILE A 120 -7.03 7.81 19.87
N SER A 121 -5.74 7.59 19.54
CA SER A 121 -5.45 7.00 18.23
C SER A 121 -5.89 5.54 18.17
N ALA A 122 -6.36 5.07 16.98
CA ALA A 122 -6.75 3.67 16.79
C ALA A 122 -5.62 2.70 17.13
N ALA A 123 -4.38 3.08 16.80
CA ALA A 123 -3.19 2.31 17.17
C ALA A 123 -3.00 2.21 18.69
N ARG A 124 -3.11 3.36 19.39
CA ARG A 124 -2.96 3.39 20.85
C ARG A 124 -4.09 2.62 21.56
N LEU A 125 -5.32 2.71 21.04
CA LEU A 125 -6.44 1.93 21.54
C LEU A 125 -6.10 0.42 21.52
N LEU A 126 -5.58 -0.08 20.39
CA LEU A 126 -5.18 -1.48 20.28
C LEU A 126 -4.02 -1.83 21.24
N VAL A 127 -3.06 -0.91 21.40
CA VAL A 127 -1.95 -1.08 22.34
C VAL A 127 -2.46 -1.19 23.78
N GLU A 128 -3.40 -0.36 24.21
CA GLU A 128 -3.98 -0.43 25.58
C GLU A 128 -4.59 -1.80 25.88
N TYR A 129 -5.20 -2.43 24.87
CA TYR A 129 -5.80 -3.76 25.05
C TYR A 129 -4.76 -4.90 25.07
N LEU A 130 -3.64 -4.78 24.34
CA LEU A 130 -2.71 -5.89 24.15
C LEU A 130 -1.39 -5.75 24.93
N ALA A 131 -0.99 -4.56 25.35
CA ALA A 131 0.27 -4.33 26.06
C ALA A 131 0.47 -5.14 27.36
N PRO A 132 -0.57 -5.54 28.10
CA PRO A 132 -0.36 -6.39 29.27
C PRO A 132 0.35 -7.72 28.96
N GLU A 133 0.04 -8.34 27.82
CA GLU A 133 0.62 -9.64 27.45
C GLU A 133 1.69 -9.55 26.34
N TYR A 134 1.79 -8.40 25.65
CA TYR A 134 2.65 -8.23 24.47
C TYR A 134 3.63 -7.07 24.61
N ALA A 135 4.84 -7.25 24.13
CA ALA A 135 5.73 -6.15 23.79
C ALA A 135 5.33 -5.59 22.41
N VAL A 136 5.36 -4.26 22.25
CA VAL A 136 4.81 -3.57 21.08
C VAL A 136 5.91 -2.84 20.33
N PHE A 137 5.97 -3.06 19.03
CA PHE A 137 6.95 -2.46 18.13
C PHE A 137 6.22 -1.73 16.99
N PRO A 138 6.13 -0.38 17.04
CA PRO A 138 5.61 0.41 15.95
C PRO A 138 6.68 0.61 14.87
N PHE A 139 6.26 0.60 13.60
CA PHE A 139 7.14 0.79 12.47
C PHE A 139 6.45 1.57 11.35
N SER A 140 7.09 2.61 10.83
CA SER A 140 6.67 3.32 9.62
C SER A 140 7.77 3.23 8.58
N VAL A 141 7.45 2.73 7.39
CA VAL A 141 8.43 2.37 6.37
C VAL A 141 7.95 2.79 4.98
N ASP A 142 8.89 3.15 4.12
CA ASP A 142 8.66 3.14 2.68
C ASP A 142 9.13 1.79 2.12
N LEU A 143 8.24 1.08 1.46
CA LEU A 143 8.52 -0.29 1.04
C LEU A 143 9.54 -0.37 -0.12
N CYS A 144 9.86 0.76 -0.78
CA CYS A 144 10.95 0.80 -1.75
C CYS A 144 12.32 0.48 -1.13
N ASP A 145 12.51 0.76 0.16
CA ASP A 145 13.73 0.41 0.91
C ASP A 145 13.94 -1.11 1.04
N TYR A 146 12.93 -1.90 0.66
CA TYR A 146 12.95 -3.38 0.67
C TYR A 146 12.89 -3.99 -0.73
N GLY A 147 13.17 -3.19 -1.76
CA GLY A 147 13.18 -3.63 -3.16
C GLY A 147 11.79 -3.84 -3.75
N VAL A 148 10.77 -3.22 -3.19
CA VAL A 148 9.48 -3.03 -3.84
C VAL A 148 9.62 -1.86 -4.82
N PRO A 149 9.38 -2.02 -6.13
CA PRO A 149 9.67 -0.99 -7.13
C PRO A 149 8.59 0.10 -7.17
N GLN A 150 8.13 0.54 -6.00
CA GLN A 150 7.20 1.66 -5.83
C GLN A 150 7.41 2.34 -4.47
N THR A 151 7.17 3.64 -4.42
CA THR A 151 7.07 4.39 -3.17
C THR A 151 5.72 4.08 -2.52
N ARG A 152 5.76 3.33 -1.42
CA ARG A 152 4.55 2.88 -0.71
C ARG A 152 4.79 2.93 0.80
N LYS A 153 4.36 4.02 1.42
CA LYS A 153 4.51 4.18 2.87
C LYS A 153 3.43 3.42 3.63
N ARG A 154 3.87 2.60 4.59
CA ARG A 154 2.99 1.83 5.48
C ARG A 154 3.44 1.93 6.92
N SER A 155 2.52 1.70 7.83
CA SER A 155 2.79 1.51 9.25
C SER A 155 2.44 0.09 9.66
N PHE A 156 3.24 -0.43 10.56
CA PHE A 156 3.04 -1.73 11.19
C PHE A 156 3.04 -1.57 12.70
N LEU A 157 2.19 -2.32 13.37
CA LEU A 157 2.31 -2.61 14.79
C LEU A 157 2.57 -4.11 14.90
N THR A 158 3.74 -4.48 15.38
CA THR A 158 4.07 -5.88 15.69
C THR A 158 4.03 -6.04 17.19
N PHE A 159 3.24 -6.99 17.67
CA PHE A 159 3.13 -7.37 19.06
C PHE A 159 3.75 -8.75 19.20
N VAL A 160 4.73 -8.88 20.08
CA VAL A 160 5.38 -10.15 20.39
C VAL A 160 4.99 -10.53 21.83
N HIS A 161 4.44 -11.72 22.00
CA HIS A 161 4.02 -12.17 23.32
C HIS A 161 5.23 -12.20 24.26
N ARG A 162 5.01 -11.79 25.53
CA ARG A 162 6.11 -11.57 26.49
C ARG A 162 6.85 -12.84 26.90
N ASP A 163 6.24 -14.01 26.71
CA ASP A 163 6.85 -15.32 26.98
C ASP A 163 7.68 -15.86 25.80
N GLU A 164 7.75 -15.15 24.65
CA GLU A 164 8.53 -15.62 23.52
C GLU A 164 10.04 -15.49 23.79
N PRO A 165 10.80 -16.59 23.69
CA PRO A 165 12.25 -16.54 23.92
C PRO A 165 12.99 -15.58 23.00
N GLY A 166 12.59 -15.50 21.72
CA GLY A 166 13.19 -14.59 20.75
C GLY A 166 12.92 -13.11 21.03
N LEU A 167 11.91 -12.76 21.84
CA LEU A 167 11.69 -11.39 22.29
C LEU A 167 12.84 -10.92 23.20
N ARG A 168 13.28 -11.78 24.13
CA ARG A 168 14.38 -11.47 25.03
C ARG A 168 15.65 -11.14 24.23
N LEU A 169 15.96 -11.96 23.23
CA LEU A 169 17.11 -11.72 22.34
C LEU A 169 17.02 -10.37 21.61
N LEU A 170 15.85 -10.03 21.07
CA LEU A 170 15.65 -8.72 20.43
C LEU A 170 15.90 -7.56 21.39
N LEU A 171 15.37 -7.63 22.61
CA LEU A 171 15.49 -6.57 23.61
C LEU A 171 16.93 -6.41 24.11
N GLU A 172 17.63 -7.51 24.37
CA GLU A 172 19.03 -7.51 24.83
C GLU A 172 19.97 -6.87 23.78
N HIS A 173 19.65 -7.00 22.48
CA HIS A 173 20.45 -6.46 21.40
C HIS A 173 19.90 -5.15 20.80
N GLY A 174 18.87 -4.56 21.37
CA GLY A 174 18.25 -3.34 20.85
C GLY A 174 17.68 -3.49 19.43
N LEU A 175 17.15 -4.67 19.11
CA LEU A 175 16.60 -5.00 17.78
C LEU A 175 15.08 -4.93 17.81
N ALA A 176 14.49 -4.70 16.61
CA ALA A 176 13.05 -4.72 16.39
C ALA A 176 12.65 -5.89 15.47
N PRO A 177 11.39 -6.39 15.57
CA PRO A 177 10.91 -7.55 14.80
C PRO A 177 10.65 -7.23 13.32
N TYR A 178 11.52 -6.48 12.70
CA TYR A 178 11.45 -6.08 11.29
C TYR A 178 12.76 -6.36 10.58
N PRO A 179 12.73 -6.64 9.26
CA PRO A 179 13.96 -6.83 8.50
C PRO A 179 14.75 -5.52 8.40
N ALA A 180 16.07 -5.61 8.33
CA ALA A 180 16.91 -4.49 7.95
C ALA A 180 16.63 -4.10 6.48
N PRO A 181 16.71 -2.81 6.11
CA PRO A 181 16.54 -2.36 4.73
C PRO A 181 17.52 -3.01 3.77
N THR A 182 17.06 -3.40 2.58
CA THR A 182 17.90 -4.03 1.54
C THR A 182 18.23 -3.08 0.39
N HIS A 183 17.44 -2.00 0.23
CA HIS A 183 17.51 -1.05 -0.88
C HIS A 183 17.49 0.41 -0.41
N ALA A 184 18.13 0.72 0.70
CA ALA A 184 18.28 2.06 1.23
C ALA A 184 19.76 2.44 1.19
N ALA A 185 20.15 3.33 0.27
CA ALA A 185 21.55 3.73 0.07
C ALA A 185 22.16 4.38 1.32
N ASP A 186 21.35 5.12 2.08
CA ASP A 186 21.74 5.76 3.36
C ASP A 186 22.00 4.76 4.51
N HIS A 187 21.62 3.48 4.32
CA HIS A 187 21.90 2.36 5.23
C HIS A 187 22.88 1.33 4.64
N GLY A 188 23.65 1.69 3.60
CA GLY A 188 24.60 0.77 2.94
C GLY A 188 23.94 -0.30 2.06
N GLY A 189 22.63 -0.17 1.79
CA GLY A 189 21.89 -1.06 0.91
C GLY A 189 22.02 -0.68 -0.58
N ARG A 190 21.39 -1.48 -1.44
CA ARG A 190 21.26 -1.18 -2.88
C ARG A 190 20.41 0.05 -3.10
N PRO A 191 20.53 0.77 -4.23
CA PRO A 191 19.59 1.81 -4.59
C PRO A 191 18.17 1.24 -4.79
N PRO A 192 17.11 2.03 -4.56
CA PRO A 192 15.74 1.62 -4.86
C PRO A 192 15.57 1.20 -6.33
N ILE A 193 14.76 0.19 -6.58
CA ILE A 193 14.47 -0.30 -7.94
C ILE A 193 13.62 0.74 -8.66
N THR A 194 14.09 1.24 -9.80
CA THR A 194 13.38 2.21 -10.61
C THR A 194 12.22 1.57 -11.40
N LEU A 195 11.23 2.38 -11.78
CA LEU A 195 10.13 1.94 -12.64
C LEU A 195 10.63 1.35 -13.96
N LYS A 196 11.63 2.00 -14.58
CA LYS A 196 12.25 1.52 -15.82
C LYS A 196 12.87 0.13 -15.68
N GLU A 197 13.60 -0.11 -14.60
CA GLU A 197 14.21 -1.42 -14.31
C GLU A 197 13.14 -2.49 -14.10
N ALA A 198 12.10 -2.20 -13.32
CA ALA A 198 11.02 -3.13 -13.05
C ALA A 198 10.24 -3.50 -14.32
N LEU A 199 9.84 -2.50 -15.13
CA LEU A 199 9.12 -2.75 -16.39
C LEU A 199 9.99 -3.48 -17.43
N LYS A 200 11.29 -3.16 -17.49
CA LYS A 200 12.25 -3.87 -18.34
C LYS A 200 12.39 -5.34 -17.94
N ALA A 201 12.47 -5.62 -16.64
CA ALA A 201 12.56 -6.99 -16.12
C ALA A 201 11.31 -7.80 -16.46
N LEU A 202 10.11 -7.23 -16.24
CA LEU A 202 8.84 -7.86 -16.59
C LEU A 202 8.75 -8.16 -18.10
N ASN A 203 9.08 -7.18 -18.94
CA ASN A 203 9.02 -7.34 -20.38
C ASN A 203 10.03 -8.38 -20.90
N LYS A 204 11.25 -8.41 -20.34
CA LYS A 204 12.26 -9.43 -20.67
C LYS A 204 11.75 -10.83 -20.37
N THR A 205 11.04 -11.01 -19.24
CA THR A 205 10.54 -12.32 -18.81
C THR A 205 9.35 -12.77 -19.66
N LEU A 206 8.41 -11.88 -19.95
CA LEU A 206 7.13 -12.25 -20.58
C LEU A 206 7.01 -11.87 -22.06
N LYS A 207 7.94 -11.08 -22.60
CA LYS A 207 7.91 -10.59 -24.01
C LYS A 207 6.57 -9.96 -24.34
N LEU A 208 6.12 -9.01 -23.50
CA LEU A 208 4.81 -8.39 -23.58
C LEU A 208 4.61 -7.59 -24.87
N ARG A 209 3.41 -7.63 -25.41
CA ARG A 209 3.00 -6.78 -26.53
C ARG A 209 2.92 -5.32 -26.09
N PRO A 210 3.43 -4.34 -26.86
CA PRO A 210 3.18 -2.93 -26.62
C PRO A 210 1.69 -2.60 -26.65
N LEU A 211 1.20 -1.90 -25.61
CA LEU A 211 -0.20 -1.49 -25.50
C LEU A 211 -0.38 0.01 -25.72
N THR A 212 -1.55 0.39 -26.23
CA THR A 212 -2.02 1.79 -26.31
C THR A 212 -3.50 1.86 -25.94
N ALA A 213 -3.93 2.97 -25.36
CA ALA A 213 -5.33 3.24 -25.02
C ALA A 213 -6.18 3.68 -26.23
N LYS A 214 -5.61 3.72 -27.46
CA LYS A 214 -6.26 4.24 -28.67
C LYS A 214 -7.38 3.34 -29.22
N SER A 215 -7.25 2.02 -29.06
CA SER A 215 -8.23 1.08 -29.60
C SER A 215 -8.21 -0.26 -28.85
N ILE A 216 -9.34 -0.97 -28.87
CA ILE A 216 -9.51 -2.29 -28.21
C ILE A 216 -8.46 -3.28 -28.69
N GLY A 217 -8.18 -3.35 -30.01
CA GLY A 217 -7.23 -4.31 -30.59
C GLY A 217 -5.77 -4.09 -30.14
N LYS A 218 -5.44 -2.89 -29.65
CA LYS A 218 -4.10 -2.54 -29.13
C LYS A 218 -4.06 -2.35 -27.62
N ALA A 219 -5.22 -2.40 -26.94
CA ALA A 219 -5.32 -2.19 -25.49
C ALA A 219 -5.14 -3.46 -24.67
N LYS A 220 -5.03 -4.62 -25.30
CA LYS A 220 -4.89 -5.93 -24.64
C LYS A 220 -3.86 -6.83 -25.31
N ASP A 221 -3.23 -7.69 -24.53
CA ASP A 221 -2.36 -8.76 -25.01
C ASP A 221 -3.11 -10.10 -24.93
N PRO A 222 -3.38 -10.78 -26.06
CA PRO A 222 -4.09 -12.06 -26.07
C PRO A 222 -3.36 -13.18 -25.28
N LYS A 223 -2.02 -13.11 -25.19
CA LYS A 223 -1.19 -14.10 -24.49
C LYS A 223 -1.18 -13.89 -22.97
N HIS A 224 -1.36 -12.64 -22.55
CA HIS A 224 -1.29 -12.24 -21.15
C HIS A 224 -2.56 -11.45 -20.76
N PRO A 225 -3.64 -12.12 -20.34
CA PRO A 225 -4.94 -11.47 -20.08
C PRO A 225 -4.91 -10.34 -19.03
N LEU A 226 -3.94 -10.37 -18.09
CA LEU A 226 -3.72 -9.25 -17.18
C LEU A 226 -3.06 -8.04 -17.85
N HIS A 227 -2.38 -8.23 -18.98
CA HIS A 227 -1.78 -7.12 -19.72
C HIS A 227 -2.83 -6.45 -20.59
N GLU A 228 -3.67 -5.65 -19.92
CA GLU A 228 -4.77 -4.89 -20.52
C GLU A 228 -4.90 -3.52 -19.88
N VAL A 229 -5.30 -2.53 -20.68
CA VAL A 229 -5.53 -1.14 -20.29
C VAL A 229 -6.90 -0.66 -20.76
N PRO A 230 -7.52 0.32 -20.07
CA PRO A 230 -8.74 0.96 -20.56
C PRO A 230 -8.50 1.63 -21.93
N VAL A 231 -9.45 1.52 -22.83
CA VAL A 231 -9.52 2.31 -24.06
C VAL A 231 -10.11 3.66 -23.72
N TRP A 232 -9.58 4.70 -24.32
CA TRP A 232 -10.00 6.08 -24.11
C TRP A 232 -10.69 6.67 -25.34
N ASP A 233 -11.52 7.68 -25.11
CA ASP A 233 -11.98 8.59 -26.18
C ASP A 233 -10.79 9.34 -26.78
N TYR A 234 -11.03 9.98 -27.93
CA TYR A 234 -9.98 10.66 -28.69
C TYR A 234 -9.35 11.79 -27.88
N GLU A 235 -10.14 12.60 -27.20
CA GLU A 235 -9.71 13.78 -26.44
C GLU A 235 -8.81 13.35 -25.27
N ARG A 236 -9.21 12.34 -24.51
CA ARG A 236 -8.42 11.81 -23.37
C ARG A 236 -7.13 11.17 -23.85
N TYR A 237 -7.18 10.43 -24.99
CA TYR A 237 -5.99 9.85 -25.59
C TYR A 237 -5.01 10.95 -26.00
N GLN A 238 -5.49 11.99 -26.70
CA GLN A 238 -4.67 13.12 -27.16
C GLN A 238 -4.08 13.90 -25.98
N MET A 239 -4.88 14.17 -24.96
CA MET A 239 -4.41 14.83 -23.73
C MET A 239 -3.19 14.11 -23.14
N VAL A 240 -3.22 12.78 -23.04
CA VAL A 240 -2.11 12.00 -22.51
C VAL A 240 -0.96 11.86 -23.51
N ALA A 241 -1.26 11.73 -24.79
CA ALA A 241 -0.25 11.61 -25.86
C ALA A 241 0.60 12.88 -26.00
N THR A 242 0.04 14.05 -25.68
CA THR A 242 0.74 15.35 -25.68
C THR A 242 1.76 15.47 -24.51
N ILE A 243 1.56 14.76 -23.39
CA ILE A 243 2.56 14.79 -22.32
C ILE A 243 3.86 14.14 -22.82
N PRO A 244 5.01 14.83 -22.77
CA PRO A 244 6.28 14.28 -23.25
C PRO A 244 6.62 12.92 -22.61
N PRO A 245 7.03 11.90 -23.39
CA PRO A 245 7.44 10.61 -22.87
C PRO A 245 8.62 10.73 -21.91
N ASN A 246 8.62 9.91 -20.84
CA ASN A 246 9.69 9.81 -19.84
C ASN A 246 10.01 11.12 -19.07
N SER A 247 9.10 12.11 -19.11
CA SER A 247 9.33 13.42 -18.53
C SER A 247 8.94 13.55 -17.05
N GLY A 248 8.05 12.68 -16.56
CA GLY A 248 7.40 12.90 -15.27
C GLY A 248 6.43 14.10 -15.26
N ALA A 249 6.14 14.71 -16.43
CA ALA A 249 5.27 15.87 -16.58
C ALA A 249 3.78 15.51 -16.45
N THR A 250 2.94 16.54 -16.39
CA THR A 250 1.49 16.41 -16.24
C THR A 250 0.73 16.98 -17.45
N ALA A 251 -0.50 16.51 -17.68
CA ALA A 251 -1.38 17.10 -18.67
C ALA A 251 -1.83 18.53 -18.29
N TRP A 252 -1.66 18.96 -17.05
CA TRP A 252 -1.92 20.34 -16.62
C TRP A 252 -0.97 21.34 -17.30
N GLU A 253 0.19 20.87 -17.78
CA GLU A 253 1.25 21.63 -18.45
C GLU A 253 1.14 21.53 -19.98
N ASN A 254 0.06 20.98 -20.54
CA ASN A 254 -0.19 20.96 -21.98
C ASN A 254 -0.62 22.35 -22.44
N ASN A 255 0.36 23.19 -22.76
CA ASN A 255 0.18 24.61 -23.07
C ASN A 255 0.05 24.90 -24.56
N GLU A 256 0.42 23.96 -25.44
CA GLU A 256 0.35 24.13 -26.87
C GLU A 256 -1.11 24.09 -27.37
N CYS A 257 -1.49 25.06 -28.17
CA CYS A 257 -2.79 25.09 -28.85
C CYS A 257 -2.93 23.88 -29.74
N PRO A 258 -4.04 23.11 -29.68
CA PRO A 258 -4.25 21.96 -30.55
C PRO A 258 -4.57 22.34 -32.02
N ASN A 259 -4.88 23.61 -32.30
CA ASN A 259 -5.11 24.13 -33.64
C ASN A 259 -3.76 24.37 -34.33
N PRO A 260 -3.43 23.62 -35.41
CA PRO A 260 -2.15 23.76 -36.10
C PRO A 260 -1.96 25.14 -36.74
N ASP A 261 -3.04 25.82 -37.12
CA ASP A 261 -2.99 27.14 -37.73
C ASP A 261 -2.78 28.27 -36.72
N CYS A 262 -2.96 27.98 -35.39
CA CYS A 262 -2.81 28.96 -34.33
C CYS A 262 -1.38 28.98 -33.75
N ALA A 263 -0.79 27.82 -33.54
CA ALA A 263 0.57 27.60 -32.97
C ALA A 263 0.86 28.40 -31.67
N HIS A 264 -0.18 28.87 -30.96
CA HIS A 264 -0.04 29.65 -29.73
C HIS A 264 0.34 28.73 -28.57
N ILE A 265 1.24 29.22 -27.72
CA ILE A 265 1.58 28.60 -26.44
C ILE A 265 0.93 29.41 -25.33
N GLU A 266 -0.04 28.80 -24.67
CA GLU A 266 -0.76 29.42 -23.56
C GLU A 266 0.11 29.59 -22.31
N THR A 267 0.18 30.79 -21.79
CA THR A 267 0.96 31.12 -20.59
C THR A 267 0.15 31.08 -19.30
N ASP A 268 -1.17 31.19 -19.40
CA ASP A 268 -2.07 31.07 -18.25
C ASP A 268 -2.26 29.59 -17.86
N GLY A 269 -1.72 29.18 -16.73
CA GLY A 269 -1.88 27.84 -16.16
C GLY A 269 -3.32 27.49 -15.78
N GLU A 270 -4.22 28.48 -15.68
CA GLU A 270 -5.64 28.30 -15.35
C GLU A 270 -6.54 28.27 -16.60
N ALA A 271 -6.01 28.58 -17.80
CA ALA A 271 -6.77 28.61 -19.02
C ALA A 271 -7.24 27.20 -19.42
N ALA A 272 -8.50 27.05 -19.73
CA ALA A 272 -9.08 25.82 -20.32
C ALA A 272 -9.11 25.88 -21.84
N VAL A 273 -9.01 27.06 -22.43
CA VAL A 273 -9.04 27.33 -23.88
C VAL A 273 -7.85 28.20 -24.25
N CYS A 274 -7.43 28.13 -25.53
CA CYS A 274 -6.43 29.02 -26.08
C CYS A 274 -6.93 30.47 -26.08
N SER A 275 -6.11 31.41 -25.60
CA SER A 275 -6.45 32.83 -25.53
C SER A 275 -6.58 33.50 -26.91
N VAL A 276 -6.00 32.89 -27.94
CA VAL A 276 -6.01 33.43 -29.32
C VAL A 276 -7.16 32.89 -30.15
N CYS A 277 -7.32 31.57 -30.26
CA CYS A 277 -8.33 30.97 -31.14
C CYS A 277 -9.49 30.29 -30.40
N HIS A 278 -9.51 30.34 -29.09
CA HIS A 278 -10.54 29.79 -28.20
C HIS A 278 -10.76 28.27 -28.32
N GLN A 279 -9.88 27.54 -29.00
CA GLN A 279 -9.92 26.08 -29.01
C GLN A 279 -9.59 25.49 -27.62
N PRO A 280 -10.32 24.42 -27.19
CA PRO A 280 -10.03 23.73 -25.94
C PRO A 280 -8.60 23.20 -25.91
N LEU A 281 -7.87 23.50 -24.86
CA LEU A 281 -6.50 22.98 -24.64
C LEU A 281 -6.54 21.49 -24.29
N ARG A 282 -5.46 20.77 -24.59
CA ARG A 282 -5.29 19.33 -24.22
C ARG A 282 -4.97 19.16 -22.74
N ARG A 283 -5.61 19.94 -21.88
CA ARG A 283 -5.52 19.89 -20.43
C ARG A 283 -6.68 19.07 -19.84
N PRO A 284 -6.65 18.71 -18.54
CA PRO A 284 -7.78 18.13 -17.83
C PRO A 284 -8.95 19.13 -17.71
N ILE A 285 -9.78 19.20 -18.74
CA ILE A 285 -10.90 20.12 -18.86
C ILE A 285 -12.24 19.38 -18.96
N MET A 286 -13.31 20.07 -18.70
CA MET A 286 -14.67 19.59 -18.88
C MET A 286 -15.58 20.72 -19.40
N ALA A 287 -16.60 20.35 -20.18
CA ALA A 287 -17.65 21.26 -20.54
C ALA A 287 -18.45 21.67 -19.29
N GLY A 288 -18.58 22.96 -19.06
CA GLY A 288 -19.44 23.52 -18.06
C GLY A 288 -20.86 23.81 -18.59
N ALA A 289 -21.71 24.40 -17.75
CA ALA A 289 -22.99 24.95 -18.18
C ALA A 289 -22.76 25.97 -19.35
N GLU A 290 -23.70 26.03 -20.28
CA GLU A 290 -23.63 26.97 -21.43
C GLU A 290 -22.43 26.71 -22.40
N GLY A 291 -21.86 25.49 -22.42
CA GLY A 291 -20.77 25.15 -23.32
C GLY A 291 -19.40 25.76 -22.99
N ARG A 292 -19.27 26.47 -21.88
CA ARG A 292 -17.98 27.03 -21.44
C ARG A 292 -17.07 25.95 -20.88
N TRP A 293 -15.83 25.88 -21.39
CA TRP A 293 -14.81 24.96 -20.90
C TRP A 293 -14.20 25.46 -19.57
N ARG A 294 -13.95 24.55 -18.67
CA ARG A 294 -13.26 24.82 -17.39
C ARG A 294 -12.32 23.67 -17.03
N LEU A 295 -11.28 23.99 -16.26
CA LEU A 295 -10.39 22.96 -15.69
C LEU A 295 -11.17 22.08 -14.69
N ILE A 296 -10.87 20.79 -14.69
CA ILE A 296 -11.38 19.85 -13.69
C ILE A 296 -10.74 20.17 -12.34
N LYS A 297 -11.51 20.07 -11.27
CA LYS A 297 -10.96 20.12 -9.90
C LYS A 297 -10.16 18.82 -9.65
N GLY A 298 -8.90 18.95 -9.24
CA GLY A 298 -8.04 17.77 -8.99
C GLY A 298 -6.72 18.14 -8.31
N PHE A 299 -5.97 17.11 -7.94
CA PHE A 299 -4.63 17.26 -7.37
C PHE A 299 -3.61 17.47 -8.49
N ARG A 300 -3.29 18.73 -8.84
CA ARG A 300 -2.40 19.08 -9.95
C ARG A 300 -0.99 18.46 -9.84
N THR A 301 -0.53 18.19 -8.64
CA THR A 301 0.80 17.61 -8.41
C THR A 301 0.89 16.12 -8.72
N SER A 302 -0.23 15.41 -8.75
CA SER A 302 -0.22 13.94 -8.88
C SER A 302 -1.22 13.36 -9.86
N SER A 303 -2.33 14.07 -10.18
CA SER A 303 -3.30 13.60 -11.16
C SER A 303 -2.84 13.93 -12.59
N TYR A 304 -3.25 13.12 -13.57
CA TYR A 304 -2.91 13.25 -14.99
C TYR A 304 -1.40 13.34 -15.23
N LYS A 305 -0.61 12.67 -14.40
CA LYS A 305 0.85 12.74 -14.41
C LYS A 305 1.47 11.45 -14.95
N ARG A 306 2.45 11.58 -15.85
CA ARG A 306 3.32 10.47 -16.21
C ARG A 306 4.23 10.12 -15.04
N MET A 307 4.46 8.84 -14.83
CA MET A 307 5.47 8.39 -13.89
C MET A 307 6.88 8.70 -14.44
N ASP A 308 7.78 9.09 -13.55
CA ASP A 308 9.20 9.21 -13.87
C ASP A 308 9.83 7.81 -13.97
N PRO A 309 10.42 7.42 -15.11
CA PRO A 309 11.03 6.10 -15.27
C PRO A 309 12.26 5.88 -14.38
N ASN A 310 12.93 6.95 -13.94
CA ASN A 310 14.17 6.90 -13.15
C ASN A 310 13.93 6.89 -11.63
N GLN A 311 12.67 6.91 -11.22
CA GLN A 311 12.25 6.79 -9.82
C GLN A 311 11.48 5.48 -9.62
N PRO A 312 11.35 4.97 -8.38
CA PRO A 312 10.36 3.95 -8.08
C PRO A 312 8.97 4.42 -8.51
N ALA A 313 8.10 3.50 -8.94
CA ALA A 313 6.74 3.86 -9.33
C ALA A 313 6.01 4.60 -8.19
N ALA A 314 5.05 5.45 -8.54
CA ALA A 314 4.12 5.98 -7.55
C ALA A 314 3.30 4.85 -6.92
N THR A 315 2.77 5.08 -5.72
CA THR A 315 1.94 4.09 -5.00
C THR A 315 0.84 3.52 -5.90
N ILE A 316 0.83 2.21 -6.09
CA ILE A 316 -0.25 1.50 -6.77
C ILE A 316 -1.48 1.52 -5.88
N THR A 317 -2.50 2.30 -6.29
CA THR A 317 -3.76 2.48 -5.57
C THR A 317 -4.87 1.61 -6.16
N THR A 318 -6.06 1.62 -5.55
CA THR A 318 -7.24 0.92 -6.05
C THR A 318 -7.77 1.46 -7.38
N ALA A 319 -7.44 2.70 -7.72
CA ALA A 319 -7.97 3.42 -8.89
C ALA A 319 -6.93 3.55 -10.02
N THR A 320 -6.00 2.62 -10.18
CA THR A 320 -4.92 2.66 -11.19
C THR A 320 -5.41 2.60 -12.64
N GLY A 321 -6.67 2.23 -12.87
CA GLY A 321 -7.29 2.29 -14.21
C GLY A 321 -7.75 3.69 -14.63
N HIS A 322 -7.77 4.66 -13.71
CA HIS A 322 -8.28 6.00 -13.94
C HIS A 322 -7.13 7.01 -14.13
N VAL A 323 -7.10 7.70 -15.25
CA VAL A 323 -6.03 8.65 -15.63
C VAL A 323 -5.88 9.83 -14.66
N GLY A 324 -6.98 10.27 -14.08
CA GLY A 324 -7.01 11.33 -13.07
C GLY A 324 -6.66 10.87 -11.65
N SER A 325 -6.34 9.59 -11.45
CA SER A 325 -5.83 9.06 -10.18
C SER A 325 -4.34 9.41 -10.00
N HIS A 326 -3.81 9.10 -8.83
CA HIS A 326 -2.43 9.42 -8.44
C HIS A 326 -1.40 8.80 -9.38
N SER A 327 -0.75 9.62 -10.19
CA SER A 327 0.38 9.27 -11.09
C SER A 327 0.26 7.85 -11.69
N THR A 328 -0.74 7.63 -12.54
CA THR A 328 -1.03 6.29 -13.08
C THR A 328 -0.61 6.11 -14.55
N ILE A 329 -0.20 7.22 -15.21
CA ILE A 329 0.15 7.20 -16.64
C ILE A 329 1.51 6.53 -16.80
N HIS A 330 1.58 5.60 -17.75
CA HIS A 330 2.80 4.89 -18.13
C HIS A 330 3.91 5.89 -18.55
N PRO A 331 5.19 5.68 -18.20
CA PRO A 331 6.25 6.65 -18.46
C PRO A 331 6.39 7.02 -19.95
N SER A 332 6.30 6.07 -20.87
CA SER A 332 6.55 6.30 -22.30
C SER A 332 5.31 6.17 -23.19
N ALA A 333 4.31 5.35 -22.81
CA ALA A 333 3.13 5.09 -23.64
C ALA A 333 1.93 5.96 -23.26
N ALA A 334 1.06 6.28 -24.23
CA ALA A 334 -0.20 7.02 -24.00
C ALA A 334 -1.28 6.07 -23.45
N ARG A 335 -1.13 5.66 -22.19
CA ARG A 335 -2.01 4.77 -21.44
C ARG A 335 -1.69 4.80 -19.94
N VAL A 336 -2.55 4.28 -19.12
CA VAL A 336 -2.21 3.93 -17.73
C VAL A 336 -1.34 2.65 -17.69
N LEU A 337 -0.79 2.30 -16.54
CA LEU A 337 -0.19 0.98 -16.34
C LEU A 337 -1.23 -0.12 -16.57
N SER A 338 -0.83 -1.24 -17.17
CA SER A 338 -1.69 -2.42 -17.27
C SER A 338 -1.92 -3.07 -15.91
N THR A 339 -2.94 -3.92 -15.81
CA THR A 339 -3.20 -4.68 -14.58
C THR A 339 -2.00 -5.56 -14.20
N LEU A 340 -1.34 -6.16 -15.21
CA LEU A 340 -0.14 -6.97 -15.01
C LEU A 340 1.04 -6.13 -14.49
N GLU A 341 1.28 -4.96 -15.07
CA GLU A 341 2.33 -4.04 -14.61
C GLU A 341 2.07 -3.59 -13.17
N CYS A 342 0.80 -3.30 -12.82
CA CYS A 342 0.43 -2.99 -11.43
C CYS A 342 0.72 -4.15 -10.47
N ALA A 343 0.38 -5.39 -10.84
CA ALA A 343 0.65 -6.58 -10.03
C ALA A 343 2.16 -6.81 -9.84
N HIS A 344 2.94 -6.63 -10.92
CA HIS A 344 4.40 -6.75 -10.86
C HIS A 344 5.06 -5.69 -9.97
N LEU A 345 4.65 -4.42 -10.10
CA LEU A 345 5.15 -3.33 -9.24
C LEU A 345 4.73 -3.51 -7.78
N GLN A 346 3.62 -4.21 -7.53
CA GLN A 346 3.19 -4.63 -6.20
C GLN A 346 3.91 -5.91 -5.73
N THR A 347 4.80 -6.46 -6.55
CA THR A 347 5.60 -7.67 -6.30
C THR A 347 4.79 -8.97 -6.13
N PHE A 348 3.60 -9.05 -6.71
CA PHE A 348 2.90 -10.33 -6.80
C PHE A 348 3.73 -11.32 -7.63
N PRO A 349 3.78 -12.60 -7.21
CA PRO A 349 4.37 -13.67 -8.01
C PRO A 349 3.71 -13.75 -9.40
N ILE A 350 4.49 -14.15 -10.40
CA ILE A 350 4.00 -14.19 -11.78
C ILE A 350 2.94 -15.28 -12.00
N ASP A 351 2.97 -16.30 -11.18
CA ASP A 351 2.04 -17.44 -11.13
C ASP A 351 0.83 -17.21 -10.23
N PHE A 352 0.70 -16.02 -9.61
CA PHE A 352 -0.46 -15.68 -8.79
C PHE A 352 -1.76 -15.74 -9.61
N VAL A 353 -2.75 -16.45 -9.11
CA VAL A 353 -3.98 -16.79 -9.85
C VAL A 353 -4.95 -15.61 -9.90
N TRP A 354 -4.76 -14.73 -10.90
CA TRP A 354 -5.67 -13.62 -11.21
C TRP A 354 -6.67 -13.91 -12.33
N ARG A 355 -6.39 -14.89 -13.20
CA ARG A 355 -7.16 -15.12 -14.43
C ARG A 355 -8.65 -15.29 -14.17
N ASN A 356 -9.00 -16.13 -13.21
CA ASN A 356 -10.42 -16.39 -12.87
C ASN A 356 -11.10 -15.14 -12.29
N ALA A 357 -10.36 -14.29 -11.57
CA ALA A 357 -10.86 -13.05 -11.00
C ALA A 357 -11.23 -12.03 -12.10
N ILE A 358 -10.39 -11.90 -13.15
CA ILE A 358 -10.69 -11.03 -14.29
C ILE A 358 -11.97 -11.48 -15.01
N GLN A 359 -12.12 -12.77 -15.28
CA GLN A 359 -13.28 -13.31 -15.95
C GLN A 359 -14.58 -13.07 -15.16
N ARG A 360 -14.52 -13.16 -13.82
CA ARG A 360 -15.68 -13.02 -12.94
C ARG A 360 -16.03 -11.57 -12.61
N TRP A 361 -15.03 -10.71 -12.40
CA TRP A 361 -15.23 -9.38 -11.80
C TRP A 361 -14.58 -8.25 -12.58
N GLY A 362 -13.86 -8.55 -13.64
CA GLY A 362 -13.19 -7.56 -14.50
C GLY A 362 -11.94 -6.94 -13.91
N HIS A 363 -11.21 -6.22 -14.76
CA HIS A 363 -9.92 -5.58 -14.42
C HIS A 363 -10.03 -4.55 -13.29
N THR A 364 -11.12 -3.78 -13.20
CA THR A 364 -11.30 -2.76 -12.16
C THR A 364 -11.25 -3.37 -10.76
N ASN A 365 -11.96 -4.50 -10.54
CA ASN A 365 -11.93 -5.17 -9.25
C ASN A 365 -10.56 -5.79 -8.95
N VAL A 366 -9.89 -6.37 -9.94
CA VAL A 366 -8.54 -6.93 -9.77
C VAL A 366 -7.53 -5.83 -9.46
N ARG A 367 -7.58 -4.68 -10.14
CA ARG A 367 -6.74 -3.50 -9.82
C ARG A 367 -6.97 -3.01 -8.40
N ALA A 368 -8.21 -3.00 -7.92
CA ALA A 368 -8.52 -2.64 -6.54
C ALA A 368 -7.87 -3.61 -5.55
N MET A 369 -7.98 -4.91 -5.76
CA MET A 369 -7.35 -5.93 -4.91
C MET A 369 -5.82 -5.80 -4.90
N ILE A 370 -5.20 -5.56 -6.06
CA ILE A 370 -3.75 -5.31 -6.18
C ILE A 370 -3.37 -4.06 -5.38
N GLY A 371 -4.11 -2.96 -5.51
CA GLY A 371 -3.81 -1.69 -4.84
C GLY A 371 -3.99 -1.72 -3.32
N GLU A 372 -4.88 -2.57 -2.80
CA GLU A 372 -5.10 -2.75 -1.36
C GLU A 372 -4.03 -3.64 -0.70
N ALA A 373 -3.44 -4.55 -1.44
CA ALA A 373 -2.51 -5.53 -0.89
C ALA A 373 -1.24 -4.91 -0.32
N VAL A 374 -0.69 -5.59 0.69
CA VAL A 374 0.70 -5.36 1.11
C VAL A 374 1.62 -6.09 0.15
N PRO A 375 2.68 -5.45 -0.39
CA PRO A 375 3.59 -6.09 -1.32
C PRO A 375 4.19 -7.40 -0.78
N PRO A 376 3.99 -8.54 -1.47
CA PRO A 376 4.49 -9.85 -1.03
C PRO A 376 5.99 -9.89 -0.74
N ARG A 377 6.81 -9.12 -1.45
CA ARG A 377 8.26 -9.04 -1.18
C ARG A 377 8.54 -8.56 0.23
N PHE A 378 7.86 -7.50 0.70
CA PHE A 378 8.07 -7.01 2.06
C PHE A 378 7.52 -8.00 3.09
N THR A 379 6.33 -8.56 2.87
CA THR A 379 5.74 -9.52 3.82
C THR A 379 6.56 -10.79 3.94
N CYS A 380 7.23 -11.23 2.87
CA CYS A 380 8.18 -12.34 2.90
C CYS A 380 9.37 -12.01 3.81
N LEU A 381 10.03 -10.86 3.62
CA LEU A 381 11.15 -10.43 4.46
C LEU A 381 10.73 -10.26 5.92
N HIS A 382 9.57 -9.64 6.17
CA HIS A 382 9.03 -9.49 7.51
C HIS A 382 8.71 -10.86 8.14
N GLY A 383 8.11 -11.77 7.39
CA GLY A 383 7.85 -13.15 7.83
C GLY A 383 9.11 -13.90 8.23
N LEU A 384 10.23 -13.70 7.53
CA LEU A 384 11.54 -14.28 7.90
C LEU A 384 12.06 -13.70 9.22
N ALA A 385 11.91 -12.39 9.46
CA ALA A 385 12.27 -11.78 10.73
C ALA A 385 11.41 -12.32 11.90
N LEU A 386 10.09 -12.45 11.68
CA LEU A 386 9.18 -13.03 12.67
C LEU A 386 9.48 -14.52 12.92
N ARG A 387 9.82 -15.28 11.89
CA ARG A 387 10.25 -16.66 12.05
C ARG A 387 11.48 -16.76 12.96
N GLY A 388 12.44 -15.85 12.81
CA GLY A 388 13.61 -15.78 13.69
C GLY A 388 13.22 -15.68 15.17
N ILE A 389 12.21 -14.85 15.51
CA ILE A 389 11.69 -14.74 16.88
C ILE A 389 11.07 -16.05 17.35
N LEU A 390 10.30 -16.72 16.48
CA LEU A 390 9.54 -17.92 16.84
C LEU A 390 10.39 -19.19 16.96
N THR A 391 11.53 -19.24 16.25
CA THR A 391 12.37 -20.45 16.13
C THR A 391 13.79 -20.28 16.65
N ASN A 392 14.21 -19.04 17.01
CA ASN A 392 15.61 -18.66 17.27
C ASN A 392 16.56 -18.93 16.09
N VAL A 393 16.04 -19.16 14.88
CA VAL A 393 16.83 -19.36 13.64
C VAL A 393 16.67 -18.15 12.74
N TRP A 394 17.71 -17.33 12.64
CA TRP A 394 17.68 -16.05 11.94
C TRP A 394 18.23 -16.19 10.52
N ASN A 395 17.35 -16.11 9.53
CA ASN A 395 17.68 -16.11 8.10
C ASN A 395 17.82 -14.70 7.51
N ILE A 396 17.52 -13.67 8.30
CA ILE A 396 17.60 -12.28 7.92
C ILE A 396 17.97 -11.44 9.14
N GLN A 397 18.77 -10.40 8.93
CA GLN A 397 19.17 -9.49 9.99
C GLN A 397 17.98 -8.59 10.39
N PRO A 398 17.57 -8.56 11.68
CA PRO A 398 16.61 -7.58 12.17
C PRO A 398 17.19 -6.16 12.19
N ILE A 399 16.30 -5.17 12.06
CA ILE A 399 16.67 -3.75 12.15
C ILE A 399 16.91 -3.35 13.61
N HIS A 400 17.83 -2.41 13.85
CA HIS A 400 17.98 -1.78 15.15
C HIS A 400 16.78 -0.88 15.50
N VAL A 401 16.38 -0.85 16.78
CA VAL A 401 15.31 0.03 17.26
C VAL A 401 15.61 1.51 16.94
N GLU A 402 16.89 1.90 17.00
CA GLU A 402 17.33 3.28 16.71
C GLU A 402 17.08 3.66 15.24
N ASP A 403 17.17 2.69 14.33
CA ASP A 403 16.97 2.86 12.88
C ASP A 403 15.49 2.73 12.48
N VAL A 404 14.62 2.29 13.40
CA VAL A 404 13.18 2.25 13.17
C VAL A 404 12.67 3.67 13.00
N ARG A 405 12.43 4.08 11.74
CA ARG A 405 11.87 5.39 11.41
C ARG A 405 10.38 5.43 11.78
N CYS A 406 10.08 5.68 13.03
CA CYS A 406 8.73 6.05 13.43
C CYS A 406 8.72 7.51 13.83
N ARG A 407 8.42 8.43 12.90
CA ARG A 407 8.36 9.88 13.17
C ARG A 407 7.43 10.27 14.33
N VAL A 408 6.55 9.37 14.72
CA VAL A 408 5.56 9.54 15.79
C VAL A 408 6.02 8.92 17.11
N ALA A 409 6.82 7.86 17.09
CA ALA A 409 7.23 7.13 18.29
C ALA A 409 8.20 7.90 19.19
N LYS A 410 9.01 8.80 18.62
CA LYS A 410 10.03 9.53 19.41
C LYS A 410 9.47 10.53 20.44
N ARG A 411 8.18 10.88 20.41
CA ARG A 411 7.66 11.91 21.31
C ARG A 411 6.37 11.63 22.10
N ARG A 412 5.46 10.73 21.72
CA ARG A 412 4.13 10.63 22.39
C ARG A 412 3.39 9.29 22.42
N LEU A 413 3.75 8.27 21.64
CA LEU A 413 2.88 7.08 21.49
C LEU A 413 3.29 5.88 22.35
N PHE A 414 4.57 5.72 22.63
CA PHE A 414 5.05 4.57 23.35
C PHE A 414 6.14 5.01 24.34
N SER A 415 5.74 5.33 25.54
CA SER A 415 6.62 5.06 26.67
C SER A 415 6.81 3.54 26.65
N ALA A 416 8.01 3.08 26.30
CA ALA A 416 8.37 1.70 26.60
C ALA A 416 8.01 1.42 28.05
N PRO A 417 7.47 0.24 28.42
CA PRO A 417 7.33 -0.10 29.82
C PRO A 417 8.66 0.18 30.50
N PRO A 418 8.67 0.70 31.74
CA PRO A 418 9.89 1.15 32.41
C PRO A 418 10.99 0.07 32.55
N GLU A 419 10.69 -1.16 32.19
CA GLU A 419 11.59 -2.32 32.23
C GLU A 419 12.46 -2.50 30.96
N VAL A 420 12.18 -1.78 29.88
CA VAL A 420 12.99 -1.82 28.65
C VAL A 420 14.02 -0.69 28.69
N ARG A 421 15.04 -0.82 29.54
CA ARG A 421 16.24 0.00 29.42
C ARG A 421 17.09 -0.55 28.30
N LEU A 422 17.14 0.16 27.18
CA LEU A 422 18.14 -0.05 26.13
C LEU A 422 19.53 0.04 26.79
N ILE A 423 20.36 -0.95 26.62
CA ILE A 423 21.76 -0.90 27.06
C ILE A 423 22.53 -0.21 25.93
N PRO A 424 22.99 1.05 26.11
CA PRO A 424 23.73 1.75 25.05
C PRO A 424 25.09 1.07 24.83
N GLY A 425 25.50 0.93 23.58
CA GLY A 425 26.90 0.72 23.22
C GLY A 425 27.36 -0.71 22.90
N ARG A 426 26.50 -1.73 22.82
CA ARG A 426 26.89 -3.03 22.27
C ARG A 426 26.66 -3.07 20.74
N ARG A 427 27.73 -3.30 19.99
CA ARG A 427 27.61 -3.63 18.55
C ARG A 427 26.74 -4.88 18.42
N SER A 428 25.75 -4.83 17.52
CA SER A 428 24.86 -5.96 17.25
C SER A 428 25.68 -7.16 16.76
N PRO A 429 25.47 -8.35 17.33
CA PRO A 429 25.97 -9.56 16.73
C PRO A 429 25.29 -9.76 15.38
N ASN A 430 26.03 -10.27 14.40
CA ASN A 430 25.43 -10.73 13.15
C ASN A 430 24.67 -12.04 13.45
N LEU A 431 23.36 -11.96 13.67
CA LEU A 431 22.54 -13.09 14.05
C LEU A 431 22.44 -14.18 12.95
N ILE A 432 22.80 -13.83 11.70
CA ILE A 432 22.80 -14.80 10.59
C ILE A 432 23.92 -15.84 10.75
N ASN A 433 25.02 -15.46 11.39
CA ASN A 433 26.21 -16.29 11.56
C ASN A 433 26.45 -16.70 13.02
N ALA A 434 25.54 -16.44 13.95
CA ALA A 434 25.69 -16.87 15.32
C ALA A 434 25.51 -18.41 15.41
N PRO A 435 26.41 -19.14 16.04
CA PRO A 435 26.18 -20.56 16.33
C PRO A 435 24.96 -20.70 17.25
N VAL A 436 24.15 -21.70 16.95
CA VAL A 436 22.92 -22.08 17.70
C VAL A 436 23.29 -22.54 19.09
#